data_e4e0007e70842828f1c990e61f73c31a
#
_entry.id   e4e0007e70842828f1c990e61f73c31a
#
_cell.length_a   1.000
_cell.length_b   1.000
_cell.length_c   1.000
_cell.angle_alpha   90.00
_cell.angle_beta   90.00
_cell.angle_gamma   90.00
#
_symmetry.space_group_name_H-M   'P 1'
#
loop_
_entity.id
_entity.type
_entity.pdbx_description
1 polymer ?
#
loop_
_entity_poly.entity_id
_entity_poly.type
_entity_poly.pdbx_seq_one_letter_code
_entity_poly.pdbx_strand_id
1 'polypeptide(L)'
;MGLFSFRDYNAGMKEKLRILVFNPNKGGCAYYRALMPMAKLMELYPDEIEVRFDENPLGIKVSAEEMEKAKKDWIESKGLEYTPDMDPSHYADAPPSLTWRDNFNFKNMKWADIIMISNISNFGGQYMTRVIGKAHEFGKFVHFDTDDLLTDLYDSHRLYDTYKNKQLGEITQFAYSKSHLVTVTQHKFAARIKPHCKAMLGVVRNAIDYNLSSWNADRKNYPCHKKVIRIGWAGGIHHIPDVRVFAGVPRLVNQMVGAERVRWDFYGHPPPSDDPEAAWQVEVWRDYKNQLLKGFKGHKNWQIHYALNPNDYGTIFANMDISIAPLAMNAFNDSKSDIKVAECGRYEVPLVASDVGCYSDTIKNGKTGYLLPAGASSMQWAKVLAKLVRDKSHVKQMGVNLKKITDEHYDINSVVRDRLNIYYKCFDDCGFDPRNFRKYEEELKDMPDDPQS
;
A
#
# COMPACT_ATOMS: atom_id res chain seq x y z
N MET A 1 21.22 -22.88 1.58
CA MET A 1 21.13 -22.28 0.25
C MET A 1 22.21 -21.23 0.16
N GLY A 2 23.18 -21.40 -0.77
CA GLY A 2 24.35 -20.54 -0.85
C GLY A 2 23.95 -19.11 -1.22
N LEU A 3 24.50 -18.15 -0.51
CA LEU A 3 24.48 -16.73 -0.84
C LEU A 3 25.23 -16.58 -2.17
N PHE A 4 24.50 -16.49 -3.28
CA PHE A 4 25.09 -15.99 -4.52
C PHE A 4 25.53 -14.55 -4.28
N SER A 5 26.81 -14.26 -4.45
CA SER A 5 27.33 -12.94 -4.21
C SER A 5 26.90 -12.03 -5.36
N PHE A 6 26.32 -10.92 -5.02
CA PHE A 6 25.84 -9.83 -5.88
C PHE A 6 26.94 -9.32 -6.86
N ARG A 7 28.20 -9.50 -6.51
CA ARG A 7 29.34 -9.07 -7.31
C ARG A 7 29.57 -9.89 -8.59
N ASP A 8 29.09 -11.13 -8.62
CA ASP A 8 29.42 -12.03 -9.74
C ASP A 8 28.51 -11.81 -10.95
N TYR A 9 27.28 -11.31 -10.76
CA TYR A 9 26.35 -11.03 -11.86
C TYR A 9 26.71 -9.74 -12.62
N ASN A 10 27.22 -8.72 -11.94
CA ASN A 10 27.56 -7.42 -12.53
C ASN A 10 28.98 -7.28 -13.04
N ALA A 11 29.85 -8.24 -12.80
CA ALA A 11 31.28 -8.16 -13.16
C ALA A 11 31.55 -8.03 -14.68
N GLY A 12 30.53 -8.17 -15.53
CA GLY A 12 30.63 -8.01 -16.99
C GLY A 12 29.75 -6.92 -17.61
N MET A 13 28.86 -6.27 -16.85
CA MET A 13 27.82 -5.37 -17.41
C MET A 13 28.18 -3.90 -17.22
N LYS A 14 28.36 -3.20 -18.35
CA LYS A 14 28.69 -1.77 -18.39
C LYS A 14 27.49 -0.82 -18.31
N GLU A 15 26.26 -1.30 -18.41
CA GLU A 15 25.08 -0.46 -18.56
C GLU A 15 24.08 -0.63 -17.40
N LYS A 16 23.58 0.49 -16.88
CA LYS A 16 22.58 0.54 -15.81
C LYS A 16 21.28 -0.14 -16.26
N LEU A 17 20.62 -0.82 -15.33
CA LEU A 17 19.25 -1.31 -15.52
C LEU A 17 18.26 -0.14 -15.40
N ARG A 18 17.48 0.11 -16.43
CA ARG A 18 16.54 1.23 -16.54
C ARG A 18 15.14 0.80 -16.16
N ILE A 19 14.59 1.37 -15.12
CA ILE A 19 13.28 1.03 -14.60
C ILE A 19 12.32 2.22 -14.75
N LEU A 20 11.26 2.03 -15.50
CA LEU A 20 10.14 2.97 -15.55
C LEU A 20 9.08 2.54 -14.53
N VAL A 21 8.79 3.38 -13.56
CA VAL A 21 7.74 3.15 -12.57
C VAL A 21 6.48 3.87 -13.00
N PHE A 22 5.52 3.09 -13.49
CA PHE A 22 4.18 3.58 -13.76
C PHE A 22 3.36 3.54 -12.48
N ASN A 23 3.11 4.70 -11.93
CA ASN A 23 2.37 4.85 -10.70
C ASN A 23 1.50 6.11 -10.69
N PRO A 24 0.25 6.00 -11.15
CA PRO A 24 -0.68 7.12 -11.23
C PRO A 24 -1.31 7.48 -9.87
N ASN A 25 -1.03 6.73 -8.82
CA ASN A 25 -1.58 6.93 -7.48
C ASN A 25 -0.48 7.48 -6.55
N LYS A 26 -0.79 8.55 -5.81
CA LYS A 26 0.11 9.17 -4.81
C LYS A 26 -0.25 8.78 -3.36
N GLY A 27 -1.15 7.81 -3.17
CA GLY A 27 -1.57 7.34 -1.86
C GLY A 27 -0.54 6.46 -1.14
N GLY A 28 -0.89 6.02 0.07
CA GLY A 28 0.02 5.24 0.93
C GLY A 28 0.53 3.94 0.30
N CYS A 29 -0.32 3.19 -0.42
CA CYS A 29 0.10 1.97 -1.13
C CYS A 29 1.19 2.26 -2.16
N ALA A 30 0.99 3.29 -2.98
CA ALA A 30 1.97 3.73 -3.96
C ALA A 30 3.29 4.15 -3.31
N TYR A 31 3.20 4.88 -2.20
CA TYR A 31 4.37 5.33 -1.45
C TYR A 31 5.21 4.15 -0.95
N TYR A 32 4.59 3.19 -0.24
CA TYR A 32 5.31 2.05 0.35
C TYR A 32 5.74 1.00 -0.68
N ARG A 33 5.03 0.88 -1.81
CA ARG A 33 5.31 -0.18 -2.80
C ARG A 33 6.21 0.26 -3.95
N ALA A 34 6.09 1.50 -4.39
CA ALA A 34 6.76 1.97 -5.60
C ALA A 34 7.66 3.18 -5.35
N LEU A 35 7.12 4.30 -4.89
CA LEU A 35 7.86 5.56 -4.88
C LEU A 35 9.09 5.50 -3.96
N MET A 36 8.87 5.19 -2.69
CA MET A 36 9.95 5.14 -1.70
C MET A 36 10.95 4.01 -1.99
N PRO A 37 10.54 2.75 -2.26
CA PRO A 37 11.50 1.69 -2.53
C PRO A 37 12.32 1.92 -3.81
N MET A 38 11.72 2.46 -4.88
CA MET A 38 12.46 2.69 -6.12
C MET A 38 13.41 3.88 -6.04
N ALA A 39 13.01 4.96 -5.34
CA ALA A 39 13.93 6.06 -5.03
C ALA A 39 15.11 5.58 -4.20
N LYS A 40 14.87 4.75 -3.19
CA LYS A 40 15.93 4.18 -2.35
C LYS A 40 16.82 3.20 -3.12
N LEU A 41 16.27 2.43 -4.02
CA LEU A 41 17.03 1.54 -4.89
C LEU A 41 18.04 2.32 -5.75
N MET A 42 17.58 3.43 -6.36
CA MET A 42 18.46 4.31 -7.14
C MET A 42 19.53 4.99 -6.27
N GLU A 43 19.19 5.38 -5.04
CA GLU A 43 20.13 5.97 -4.07
C GLU A 43 21.24 4.98 -3.68
N LEU A 44 20.90 3.71 -3.42
CA LEU A 44 21.85 2.71 -2.95
C LEU A 44 22.69 2.08 -4.07
N TYR A 45 22.17 2.07 -5.28
CA TYR A 45 22.81 1.44 -6.46
C TYR A 45 22.90 2.41 -7.64
N PRO A 46 23.49 3.62 -7.46
CA PRO A 46 23.47 4.68 -8.48
C PRO A 46 24.24 4.30 -9.77
N ASP A 47 25.21 3.38 -9.67
CA ASP A 47 25.98 2.91 -10.83
C ASP A 47 25.32 1.72 -11.57
N GLU A 48 24.31 1.10 -10.95
CA GLU A 48 23.67 -0.11 -11.47
C GLU A 48 22.24 0.15 -11.94
N ILE A 49 21.54 1.12 -11.34
CA ILE A 49 20.12 1.35 -11.51
C ILE A 49 19.84 2.80 -11.90
N GLU A 50 18.94 2.98 -12.86
CA GLU A 50 18.34 4.26 -13.19
C GLU A 50 16.81 4.11 -13.14
N VAL A 51 16.12 4.98 -12.41
CA VAL A 51 14.65 4.94 -12.25
C VAL A 51 14.04 6.23 -12.76
N ARG A 52 12.96 6.10 -13.53
CA ARG A 52 12.06 7.21 -13.87
C ARG A 52 10.67 6.90 -13.35
N PHE A 53 9.99 7.94 -12.89
CA PHE A 53 8.61 7.87 -12.44
C PHE A 53 7.73 8.55 -13.47
N ASP A 54 6.67 7.88 -13.90
CA ASP A 54 5.76 8.41 -14.90
C ASP A 54 4.31 8.05 -14.55
N GLU A 55 3.46 9.06 -14.51
CA GLU A 55 2.03 8.90 -14.27
C GLU A 55 1.28 8.53 -15.56
N ASN A 56 1.92 8.76 -16.71
CA ASN A 56 1.33 8.56 -18.03
C ASN A 56 2.35 8.02 -19.05
N PRO A 57 2.81 6.76 -18.92
CA PRO A 57 3.89 6.20 -19.74
C PRO A 57 3.56 6.08 -21.23
N LEU A 58 2.30 6.22 -21.62
CA LEU A 58 1.91 6.31 -23.03
C LEU A 58 2.18 7.70 -23.61
N GLY A 59 2.48 8.70 -22.75
CA GLY A 59 2.81 10.05 -23.18
C GLY A 59 1.67 10.80 -23.87
N ILE A 60 0.44 10.58 -23.43
CA ILE A 60 -0.73 11.20 -24.04
C ILE A 60 -0.77 12.67 -23.72
N LYS A 61 -0.59 13.51 -24.74
CA LYS A 61 -0.77 14.95 -24.64
C LYS A 61 -2.21 15.31 -25.01
N VAL A 62 -3.11 15.27 -24.03
CA VAL A 62 -4.45 15.83 -24.18
C VAL A 62 -4.57 17.01 -23.23
N SER A 63 -4.79 18.21 -23.78
CA SER A 63 -5.10 19.36 -22.94
C SER A 63 -6.44 19.17 -22.24
N ALA A 64 -6.65 19.83 -21.10
CA ALA A 64 -7.93 19.77 -20.39
C ALA A 64 -9.10 20.20 -21.31
N GLU A 65 -8.88 21.18 -22.17
CA GLU A 65 -9.85 21.69 -23.17
C GLU A 65 -10.19 20.63 -24.23
N GLU A 66 -9.18 19.91 -24.74
CA GLU A 66 -9.38 18.84 -25.71
C GLU A 66 -10.10 17.65 -25.12
N MET A 67 -9.82 17.33 -23.85
CA MET A 67 -10.51 16.25 -23.13
C MET A 67 -11.98 16.63 -22.88
N GLU A 68 -12.23 17.86 -22.49
CA GLU A 68 -13.57 18.39 -22.25
C GLU A 68 -14.40 18.39 -23.53
N LYS A 69 -13.81 18.82 -24.64
CA LYS A 69 -14.44 18.75 -25.94
C LYS A 69 -14.76 17.32 -26.38
N ALA A 70 -13.84 16.38 -26.19
CA ALA A 70 -14.07 14.98 -26.56
C ALA A 70 -15.18 14.34 -25.72
N LYS A 71 -15.29 14.69 -24.44
CA LYS A 71 -16.38 14.27 -23.56
C LYS A 71 -17.72 14.82 -24.04
N LYS A 72 -17.75 16.11 -24.35
CA LYS A 72 -18.95 16.78 -24.88
C LYS A 72 -19.42 16.13 -26.17
N ASP A 73 -18.53 15.99 -27.16
CA ASP A 73 -18.85 15.40 -28.47
C ASP A 73 -19.41 13.96 -28.31
N TRP A 74 -18.88 13.19 -27.34
CA TRP A 74 -19.35 11.83 -27.03
C TRP A 74 -20.76 11.82 -26.45
N ILE A 75 -21.04 12.64 -25.46
CA ILE A 75 -22.34 12.71 -24.78
C ILE A 75 -23.42 13.20 -25.77
N GLU A 76 -23.10 14.23 -26.55
CA GLU A 76 -23.99 14.77 -27.57
C GLU A 76 -24.27 13.73 -28.67
N SER A 77 -23.31 12.90 -29.04
CA SER A 77 -23.51 11.80 -30.01
C SER A 77 -24.49 10.73 -29.52
N LYS A 78 -24.72 10.64 -28.21
CA LYS A 78 -25.73 9.76 -27.60
C LYS A 78 -27.09 10.45 -27.43
N GLY A 79 -27.24 11.68 -27.91
CA GLY A 79 -28.49 12.47 -27.76
C GLY A 79 -28.72 12.99 -26.35
N LEU A 80 -27.68 13.06 -25.53
CA LEU A 80 -27.71 13.61 -24.16
C LEU A 80 -27.11 15.00 -24.15
N GLU A 81 -27.60 15.86 -23.23
CA GLU A 81 -27.03 17.19 -23.02
C GLU A 81 -25.78 17.07 -22.12
N TYR A 82 -24.68 17.65 -22.57
CA TYR A 82 -23.43 17.65 -21.80
C TYR A 82 -23.45 18.75 -20.73
N THR A 83 -23.08 18.36 -19.49
CA THR A 83 -22.77 19.31 -18.41
C THR A 83 -21.38 18.99 -17.84
N PRO A 84 -20.57 20.00 -17.45
CA PRO A 84 -19.21 19.76 -16.90
C PRO A 84 -19.18 18.88 -15.65
N ASP A 85 -20.29 18.84 -14.90
CA ASP A 85 -20.42 18.09 -13.64
C ASP A 85 -21.03 16.70 -13.81
N MET A 86 -21.10 16.18 -15.05
CA MET A 86 -21.65 14.86 -15.31
C MET A 86 -20.87 13.78 -14.59
N ASP A 87 -21.60 12.85 -13.99
CA ASP A 87 -21.03 11.66 -13.34
C ASP A 87 -20.11 10.90 -14.31
N PRO A 88 -18.87 10.57 -13.89
CA PRO A 88 -17.93 9.78 -14.71
C PRO A 88 -18.47 8.47 -15.27
N SER A 89 -19.55 7.91 -14.69
CA SER A 89 -20.21 6.72 -15.20
C SER A 89 -20.78 6.92 -16.62
N HIS A 90 -21.13 8.15 -17.01
CA HIS A 90 -21.61 8.46 -18.35
C HIS A 90 -20.52 8.30 -19.43
N TYR A 91 -19.25 8.28 -19.03
CA TYR A 91 -18.10 8.07 -19.92
C TYR A 91 -17.54 6.65 -19.86
N ALA A 92 -18.13 5.76 -19.04
CA ALA A 92 -17.59 4.42 -18.80
C ALA A 92 -17.49 3.58 -20.09
N ASP A 93 -18.39 3.83 -21.04
CA ASP A 93 -18.45 3.16 -22.33
C ASP A 93 -17.85 3.98 -23.49
N ALA A 94 -17.23 5.12 -23.22
CA ALA A 94 -16.62 5.94 -24.25
C ALA A 94 -15.47 5.15 -24.91
N PRO A 95 -15.42 5.08 -26.26
CA PRO A 95 -14.31 4.42 -26.94
C PRO A 95 -13.00 5.13 -26.58
N PRO A 96 -11.92 4.38 -26.37
CA PRO A 96 -10.61 4.97 -26.10
C PRO A 96 -10.16 6.00 -27.13
N SER A 97 -10.59 5.87 -28.38
CA SER A 97 -10.31 6.82 -29.46
C SER A 97 -10.90 8.20 -29.27
N LEU A 98 -11.92 8.37 -28.42
CA LEU A 98 -12.54 9.67 -28.15
C LEU A 98 -11.88 10.43 -27.01
N THR A 99 -11.28 9.68 -26.07
CA THR A 99 -10.55 10.24 -24.92
C THR A 99 -9.04 10.33 -25.17
N TRP A 100 -8.52 9.72 -26.27
CA TRP A 100 -7.12 9.45 -26.46
C TRP A 100 -6.74 9.65 -27.94
N ARG A 101 -6.24 10.82 -28.33
CA ARG A 101 -5.71 11.04 -29.67
C ARG A 101 -4.43 10.24 -29.90
N ASP A 102 -4.15 9.88 -31.15
CA ASP A 102 -3.02 9.02 -31.59
C ASP A 102 -1.61 9.64 -31.43
N ASN A 103 -1.47 10.72 -30.67
CA ASN A 103 -0.20 11.37 -30.38
C ASN A 103 0.46 10.78 -29.11
N PHE A 104 0.75 9.49 -29.14
CA PHE A 104 1.49 8.85 -28.06
C PHE A 104 2.98 9.17 -28.15
N ASN A 105 3.53 9.68 -27.06
CA ASN A 105 4.98 9.75 -26.89
C ASN A 105 5.43 8.59 -26.00
N PHE A 106 5.93 7.53 -26.60
CA PHE A 106 6.41 6.34 -25.87
C PHE A 106 7.87 6.48 -25.39
N LYS A 107 8.43 7.70 -25.29
CA LYS A 107 9.84 7.91 -24.97
C LYS A 107 10.29 7.16 -23.73
N ASN A 108 9.56 7.33 -22.62
CA ASN A 108 9.90 6.67 -21.37
C ASN A 108 9.74 5.14 -21.45
N MET A 109 8.73 4.63 -22.16
CA MET A 109 8.56 3.19 -22.36
C MET A 109 9.67 2.60 -23.23
N LYS A 110 10.09 3.30 -24.30
CA LYS A 110 11.19 2.85 -25.17
C LYS A 110 12.53 2.90 -24.46
N TRP A 111 12.73 3.91 -23.58
CA TRP A 111 13.94 4.03 -22.77
C TRP A 111 14.11 2.92 -21.75
N ALA A 112 13.04 2.48 -21.10
CA ALA A 112 13.07 1.51 -20.02
C ALA A 112 13.50 0.11 -20.47
N ASP A 113 14.12 -0.65 -19.57
CA ASP A 113 14.29 -2.09 -19.67
C ASP A 113 13.13 -2.80 -18.96
N ILE A 114 12.76 -2.29 -17.78
CA ILE A 114 11.64 -2.78 -16.97
C ILE A 114 10.56 -1.71 -16.92
N ILE A 115 9.31 -2.11 -17.13
CA ILE A 115 8.12 -1.31 -16.83
C ILE A 115 7.47 -1.91 -15.60
N MET A 116 7.64 -1.24 -14.47
CA MET A 116 7.00 -1.60 -13.21
C MET A 116 5.66 -0.88 -13.09
N ILE A 117 4.61 -1.65 -12.93
CA ILE A 117 3.24 -1.16 -12.77
C ILE A 117 2.81 -1.43 -11.33
N SER A 118 2.53 -0.36 -10.57
CA SER A 118 2.09 -0.46 -9.18
C SER A 118 0.59 -0.27 -9.08
N ASN A 119 -0.10 -1.33 -8.74
CA ASN A 119 -1.55 -1.40 -8.60
C ASN A 119 -2.35 -0.96 -9.85
N ILE A 120 -3.64 -1.34 -9.90
CA ILE A 120 -4.55 -0.80 -10.91
C ILE A 120 -5.07 0.53 -10.41
N SER A 121 -4.76 1.55 -11.16
CA SER A 121 -5.09 2.91 -10.81
C SER A 121 -6.38 3.39 -11.49
N ASN A 122 -6.72 4.64 -11.19
CA ASN A 122 -7.89 5.37 -11.67
C ASN A 122 -8.02 5.52 -13.19
N PHE A 123 -7.01 5.12 -13.99
CA PHE A 123 -7.05 5.26 -15.46
C PHE A 123 -7.93 4.24 -16.19
N GLY A 124 -8.64 3.39 -15.46
CA GLY A 124 -9.48 2.37 -16.09
C GLY A 124 -8.68 1.22 -16.72
N GLY A 125 -9.38 0.10 -16.91
CA GLY A 125 -8.74 -1.14 -17.31
C GLY A 125 -8.13 -1.15 -18.70
N GLN A 126 -8.70 -0.39 -19.60
CA GLN A 126 -8.20 -0.30 -20.98
C GLN A 126 -6.83 0.37 -21.07
N TYR A 127 -6.55 1.34 -20.20
CA TYR A 127 -5.23 1.96 -20.16
C TYR A 127 -4.16 0.98 -19.71
N MET A 128 -4.42 0.23 -18.65
CA MET A 128 -3.50 -0.79 -18.13
C MET A 128 -3.19 -1.86 -19.19
N THR A 129 -4.21 -2.37 -19.89
CA THR A 129 -4.01 -3.36 -20.92
C THR A 129 -3.20 -2.82 -22.10
N ARG A 130 -3.34 -1.54 -22.46
CA ARG A 130 -2.50 -0.88 -23.46
C ARG A 130 -1.05 -0.74 -23.01
N VAL A 131 -0.82 -0.28 -21.77
CA VAL A 131 0.55 -0.17 -21.21
C VAL A 131 1.25 -1.53 -21.29
N ILE A 132 0.60 -2.58 -20.83
CA ILE A 132 1.15 -3.93 -20.89
C ILE A 132 1.38 -4.39 -22.35
N GLY A 133 0.40 -4.15 -23.23
CA GLY A 133 0.52 -4.51 -24.65
C GLY A 133 1.69 -3.80 -25.34
N LYS A 134 1.84 -2.50 -25.14
CA LYS A 134 2.95 -1.72 -25.68
C LYS A 134 4.30 -2.09 -25.06
N ALA A 135 4.33 -2.42 -23.77
CA ALA A 135 5.54 -2.93 -23.14
C ALA A 135 6.04 -4.20 -23.84
N HIS A 136 5.14 -5.15 -24.12
CA HIS A 136 5.48 -6.37 -24.87
C HIS A 136 5.91 -6.07 -26.32
N GLU A 137 5.18 -5.20 -27.03
CA GLU A 137 5.53 -4.76 -28.39
C GLU A 137 6.95 -4.20 -28.45
N PHE A 138 7.34 -3.43 -27.44
CA PHE A 138 8.68 -2.85 -27.33
C PHE A 138 9.73 -3.81 -26.75
N GLY A 139 9.36 -5.05 -26.44
CA GLY A 139 10.26 -6.04 -25.86
C GLY A 139 10.71 -5.72 -24.44
N LYS A 140 9.89 -5.04 -23.66
CA LYS A 140 10.21 -4.63 -22.30
C LYS A 140 9.79 -5.70 -21.28
N PHE A 141 10.55 -5.78 -20.18
CA PHE A 141 10.19 -6.62 -19.05
C PHE A 141 9.06 -5.97 -18.27
N VAL A 142 7.94 -6.68 -18.09
CA VAL A 142 6.78 -6.18 -17.36
C VAL A 142 6.79 -6.74 -15.93
N HIS A 143 6.82 -5.84 -14.95
CA HIS A 143 6.69 -6.15 -13.55
C HIS A 143 5.39 -5.54 -13.00
N PHE A 144 4.49 -6.38 -12.49
CA PHE A 144 3.27 -5.93 -11.81
C PHE A 144 3.44 -6.10 -10.29
N ASP A 145 3.25 -5.00 -9.55
CA ASP A 145 3.37 -4.99 -8.08
C ASP A 145 2.02 -4.65 -7.45
N THR A 146 1.60 -5.42 -6.44
CA THR A 146 0.35 -5.16 -5.72
C THR A 146 0.44 -5.55 -4.25
N ASP A 147 -0.19 -4.76 -3.37
CA ASP A 147 -0.23 -4.97 -1.92
C ASP A 147 -1.57 -5.47 -1.40
N ASP A 148 -2.65 -5.32 -2.18
CA ASP A 148 -4.01 -5.71 -1.81
C ASP A 148 -4.61 -6.72 -2.80
N LEU A 149 -5.37 -7.69 -2.28
CA LEU A 149 -6.11 -8.68 -3.08
C LEU A 149 -7.39 -8.06 -3.65
N LEU A 150 -7.24 -7.23 -4.69
CA LEU A 150 -8.35 -6.51 -5.30
C LEU A 150 -9.25 -7.38 -6.20
N THR A 151 -8.83 -8.62 -6.47
CA THR A 151 -9.61 -9.60 -7.25
C THR A 151 -10.63 -10.37 -6.43
N ASP A 152 -10.59 -10.27 -5.10
CA ASP A 152 -11.47 -10.98 -4.18
C ASP A 152 -11.87 -10.05 -3.01
N LEU A 153 -12.63 -9.00 -3.35
CA LEU A 153 -13.17 -8.05 -2.40
C LEU A 153 -14.47 -8.60 -1.79
N TYR A 154 -14.66 -8.39 -0.49
CA TYR A 154 -15.92 -8.72 0.18
C TYR A 154 -17.02 -7.70 -0.17
N ASP A 155 -18.29 -8.13 -0.22
CA ASP A 155 -19.43 -7.34 -0.73
C ASP A 155 -19.59 -5.95 -0.10
N SER A 156 -19.27 -5.80 1.18
CA SER A 156 -19.32 -4.51 1.86
C SER A 156 -18.03 -3.70 1.75
N HIS A 157 -17.06 -4.12 0.93
CA HIS A 157 -15.87 -3.32 0.65
C HIS A 157 -16.25 -2.16 -0.28
N ARG A 158 -15.81 -0.95 0.05
CA ARG A 158 -16.15 0.25 -0.72
C ARG A 158 -15.86 0.15 -2.22
N LEU A 159 -14.77 -0.51 -2.57
CA LEU A 159 -14.37 -0.65 -3.98
C LEU A 159 -15.05 -1.85 -4.67
N TYR A 160 -15.89 -2.62 -3.96
CA TYR A 160 -16.51 -3.83 -4.51
C TYR A 160 -17.28 -3.55 -5.80
N ASP A 161 -18.23 -2.61 -5.74
CA ASP A 161 -19.03 -2.25 -6.92
C ASP A 161 -18.19 -1.66 -8.05
N THR A 162 -17.21 -0.82 -7.72
CA THR A 162 -16.30 -0.25 -8.71
C THR A 162 -15.49 -1.34 -9.42
N TYR A 163 -14.95 -2.30 -8.67
CA TYR A 163 -14.19 -3.41 -9.25
C TYR A 163 -15.04 -4.34 -10.07
N LYS A 164 -16.26 -4.64 -9.61
CA LYS A 164 -17.22 -5.47 -10.32
C LYS A 164 -17.72 -4.80 -11.62
N ASN A 165 -18.20 -3.56 -11.51
CA ASN A 165 -18.83 -2.87 -12.64
C ASN A 165 -17.82 -2.47 -13.73
N LYS A 166 -16.58 -2.15 -13.37
CA LYS A 166 -15.50 -1.79 -14.30
C LYS A 166 -14.62 -2.97 -14.70
N GLN A 167 -14.99 -4.19 -14.35
CA GLN A 167 -14.22 -5.42 -14.64
C GLN A 167 -12.75 -5.34 -14.19
N LEU A 168 -12.46 -4.55 -13.14
CA LEU A 168 -11.08 -4.31 -12.69
C LEU A 168 -10.45 -5.58 -12.11
N GLY A 169 -11.25 -6.52 -11.58
CA GLY A 169 -10.78 -7.84 -11.16
C GLY A 169 -10.21 -8.63 -12.32
N GLU A 170 -10.90 -8.69 -13.47
CA GLU A 170 -10.45 -9.37 -14.69
C GLU A 170 -9.19 -8.73 -15.27
N ILE A 171 -9.12 -7.40 -15.23
CA ILE A 171 -7.95 -6.66 -15.68
C ILE A 171 -6.74 -6.92 -14.78
N THR A 172 -6.96 -7.03 -13.46
CA THR A 172 -5.92 -7.44 -12.52
C THR A 172 -5.41 -8.85 -12.84
N GLN A 173 -6.33 -9.79 -13.12
CA GLN A 173 -5.95 -11.14 -13.54
C GLN A 173 -5.21 -11.13 -14.89
N PHE A 174 -5.62 -10.28 -15.83
CA PHE A 174 -4.88 -10.06 -17.07
C PHE A 174 -3.45 -9.59 -16.79
N ALA A 175 -3.25 -8.60 -15.90
CA ALA A 175 -1.94 -8.14 -15.51
C ALA A 175 -1.10 -9.28 -14.88
N TYR A 176 -1.69 -10.10 -13.99
CA TYR A 176 -1.01 -11.30 -13.45
C TYR A 176 -0.57 -12.27 -14.54
N SER A 177 -1.39 -12.46 -15.57
CA SER A 177 -1.12 -13.44 -16.64
C SER A 177 -0.14 -12.96 -17.70
N LYS A 178 0.01 -11.65 -17.86
CA LYS A 178 0.81 -11.01 -18.93
C LYS A 178 2.10 -10.35 -18.44
N SER A 179 2.31 -10.28 -17.15
CA SER A 179 3.58 -9.82 -16.60
C SER A 179 4.64 -10.92 -16.66
N HIS A 180 5.92 -10.54 -16.66
CA HIS A 180 7.05 -11.46 -16.48
C HIS A 180 7.27 -11.75 -15.00
N LEU A 181 7.08 -10.72 -14.16
CA LEU A 181 7.18 -10.78 -12.70
C LEU A 181 5.93 -10.18 -12.07
N VAL A 182 5.39 -10.85 -11.07
CA VAL A 182 4.39 -10.29 -10.16
C VAL A 182 4.95 -10.30 -8.76
N THR A 183 4.94 -9.16 -8.06
CA THR A 183 5.33 -9.09 -6.65
C THR A 183 4.17 -8.72 -5.76
N VAL A 184 4.09 -9.39 -4.61
CA VAL A 184 3.09 -9.18 -3.57
C VAL A 184 3.76 -9.08 -2.20
N THR A 185 3.00 -8.72 -1.17
CA THR A 185 3.54 -8.40 0.16
C THR A 185 3.83 -9.61 1.03
N GLN A 186 3.20 -10.78 0.77
CA GLN A 186 3.31 -11.94 1.67
C GLN A 186 2.92 -13.26 0.97
N HIS A 187 3.31 -14.39 1.58
CA HIS A 187 3.19 -15.72 0.97
C HIS A 187 1.75 -16.21 0.79
N LYS A 188 0.83 -15.92 1.71
CA LYS A 188 -0.59 -16.31 1.55
C LYS A 188 -1.23 -15.58 0.38
N PHE A 189 -0.87 -14.30 0.16
CA PHE A 189 -1.31 -13.55 -1.00
C PHE A 189 -0.77 -14.17 -2.29
N ALA A 190 0.53 -14.46 -2.34
CA ALA A 190 1.13 -15.15 -3.49
C ALA A 190 0.41 -16.48 -3.81
N ALA A 191 0.13 -17.29 -2.78
CA ALA A 191 -0.57 -18.56 -2.94
C ALA A 191 -1.99 -18.37 -3.53
N ARG A 192 -2.71 -17.32 -3.14
CA ARG A 192 -4.06 -17.04 -3.65
C ARG A 192 -4.08 -16.67 -5.12
N ILE A 193 -3.13 -15.85 -5.58
CA ILE A 193 -3.10 -15.42 -6.98
C ILE A 193 -2.39 -16.40 -7.91
N LYS A 194 -1.62 -17.34 -7.37
CA LYS A 194 -0.84 -18.31 -8.16
C LYS A 194 -1.66 -19.03 -9.24
N PRO A 195 -2.92 -19.46 -9.04
CA PRO A 195 -3.73 -20.09 -10.08
C PRO A 195 -4.00 -19.19 -11.30
N HIS A 196 -3.97 -17.87 -11.12
CA HIS A 196 -4.22 -16.86 -12.16
C HIS A 196 -2.94 -16.23 -12.71
N CYS A 197 -1.78 -16.57 -12.14
CA CYS A 197 -0.50 -15.96 -12.43
C CYS A 197 0.39 -16.92 -13.22
N LYS A 198 0.70 -16.57 -14.48
CA LYS A 198 1.68 -17.29 -15.30
C LYS A 198 3.10 -16.75 -15.11
N ALA A 199 3.21 -15.57 -14.53
CA ALA A 199 4.45 -14.89 -14.23
C ALA A 199 5.23 -15.58 -13.10
N MET A 200 6.51 -15.26 -12.97
CA MET A 200 7.24 -15.51 -11.73
C MET A 200 6.59 -14.72 -10.58
N LEU A 201 6.40 -15.37 -9.46
CA LEU A 201 5.85 -14.74 -8.24
C LEU A 201 6.96 -14.44 -7.26
N GLY A 202 7.10 -13.17 -6.90
CA GLY A 202 7.99 -12.68 -5.86
C GLY A 202 7.21 -12.20 -4.63
N VAL A 203 7.78 -12.42 -3.45
CA VAL A 203 7.26 -11.82 -2.20
C VAL A 203 8.23 -10.76 -1.75
N VAL A 204 7.76 -9.50 -1.73
CA VAL A 204 8.52 -8.33 -1.28
C VAL A 204 7.69 -7.61 -0.23
N ARG A 205 8.15 -7.62 1.01
CA ARG A 205 7.47 -6.97 2.13
C ARG A 205 7.33 -5.46 1.91
N ASN A 206 6.37 -4.84 2.55
CA ASN A 206 6.38 -3.40 2.75
C ASN A 206 7.54 -3.04 3.68
N ALA A 207 8.19 -1.92 3.40
CA ALA A 207 9.32 -1.43 4.18
C ALA A 207 9.14 0.04 4.55
N ILE A 208 9.91 0.47 5.53
CA ILE A 208 9.92 1.86 5.98
C ILE A 208 11.36 2.36 5.94
N ASP A 209 11.55 3.55 5.40
CA ASP A 209 12.82 4.27 5.56
C ASP A 209 12.89 4.89 6.96
N TYR A 210 13.52 4.16 7.87
CA TYR A 210 13.68 4.61 9.26
C TYR A 210 14.62 5.79 9.42
N ASN A 211 15.25 6.29 8.35
CA ASN A 211 16.05 7.52 8.40
C ASN A 211 15.19 8.79 8.27
N LEU A 212 13.95 8.66 7.80
CA LEU A 212 13.02 9.79 7.73
C LEU A 212 12.71 10.33 9.14
N SER A 213 12.59 11.65 9.25
CA SER A 213 12.40 12.35 10.55
C SER A 213 11.17 11.85 11.32
N SER A 214 10.08 11.54 10.64
CA SER A 214 8.86 11.04 11.28
C SER A 214 9.02 9.66 11.95
N TRP A 215 10.03 8.88 11.54
CA TRP A 215 10.36 7.58 12.13
C TRP A 215 11.48 7.66 13.17
N ASN A 216 12.00 8.87 13.44
CA ASN A 216 13.02 9.17 14.43
C ASN A 216 12.57 10.21 15.46
N ALA A 217 11.26 10.42 15.60
CA ALA A 217 10.72 11.34 16.60
C ALA A 217 11.12 10.90 18.02
N ASP A 218 11.63 11.84 18.83
CA ASP A 218 11.98 11.54 20.21
C ASP A 218 10.70 11.34 21.04
N ARG A 219 10.51 10.13 21.54
CA ARG A 219 9.35 9.77 22.38
C ARG A 219 9.22 10.62 23.65
N LYS A 220 10.31 11.25 24.11
CA LYS A 220 10.26 12.18 25.26
C LYS A 220 9.42 13.42 24.98
N ASN A 221 9.30 13.81 23.71
CA ASN A 221 8.44 14.93 23.30
C ASN A 221 6.96 14.57 23.31
N TYR A 222 6.64 13.28 23.44
CA TYR A 222 5.29 12.75 23.54
C TYR A 222 5.10 12.22 24.97
N PRO A 223 4.63 13.05 25.90
CA PRO A 223 4.63 12.71 27.32
C PRO A 223 3.80 11.48 27.59
N CYS A 224 4.50 10.37 27.76
CA CYS A 224 3.95 9.15 28.31
C CYS A 224 3.78 9.40 29.81
N HIS A 225 2.55 9.62 30.25
CA HIS A 225 2.31 9.75 31.68
C HIS A 225 2.70 8.44 32.36
N LYS A 226 3.64 8.49 33.32
CA LYS A 226 4.17 7.30 34.02
C LYS A 226 3.08 6.36 34.57
N LYS A 227 1.85 6.85 34.71
CA LYS A 227 0.70 6.12 35.28
C LYS A 227 -0.32 5.63 34.24
N VAL A 228 -0.33 6.16 33.01
CA VAL A 228 -1.33 5.89 31.96
C VAL A 228 -0.69 5.11 30.83
N ILE A 229 -1.35 4.06 30.34
CA ILE A 229 -1.01 3.34 29.13
C ILE A 229 -1.84 3.90 27.97
N ARG A 230 -1.18 4.25 26.87
CA ARG A 230 -1.81 4.70 25.63
C ARG A 230 -1.97 3.53 24.67
N ILE A 231 -3.22 3.21 24.36
CA ILE A 231 -3.56 2.19 23.38
C ILE A 231 -4.06 2.90 22.14
N GLY A 232 -3.39 2.68 21.01
CA GLY A 232 -3.70 3.37 19.78
C GLY A 232 -4.05 2.44 18.62
N TRP A 233 -4.93 2.94 17.75
CA TRP A 233 -5.25 2.37 16.44
C TRP A 233 -5.05 3.43 15.37
N ALA A 234 -4.38 3.07 14.28
CA ALA A 234 -4.25 3.91 13.10
C ALA A 234 -4.80 3.15 11.89
N GLY A 235 -5.82 3.70 11.24
CA GLY A 235 -6.45 3.05 10.11
C GLY A 235 -7.28 4.01 9.27
N GLY A 236 -7.39 3.70 7.98
CA GLY A 236 -8.20 4.45 7.02
C GLY A 236 -9.67 4.00 7.03
N ILE A 237 -10.39 4.48 6.03
CA ILE A 237 -11.84 4.31 5.86
C ILE A 237 -12.27 2.90 5.40
N HIS A 238 -11.32 2.03 5.05
CA HIS A 238 -11.62 0.68 4.54
C HIS A 238 -11.69 -0.41 5.62
N HIS A 239 -11.76 -0.02 6.91
CA HIS A 239 -11.72 -0.91 8.06
C HIS A 239 -13.07 -1.13 8.75
N ILE A 240 -14.21 -0.95 8.04
CA ILE A 240 -15.56 -1.10 8.63
C ILE A 240 -15.75 -2.45 9.34
N PRO A 241 -15.49 -3.61 8.71
CA PRO A 241 -15.65 -4.89 9.39
C PRO A 241 -14.63 -5.07 10.52
N ASP A 242 -13.44 -4.51 10.39
CA ASP A 242 -12.34 -4.64 11.34
C ASP A 242 -12.65 -3.89 12.65
N VAL A 243 -13.17 -2.68 12.54
CA VAL A 243 -13.57 -1.89 13.70
C VAL A 243 -14.68 -2.59 14.49
N ARG A 244 -15.58 -3.32 13.82
CA ARG A 244 -16.63 -4.12 14.47
C ARG A 244 -16.08 -5.26 15.32
N VAL A 245 -14.96 -5.87 14.94
CA VAL A 245 -14.26 -6.88 15.75
C VAL A 245 -13.84 -6.31 17.11
N PHE A 246 -13.53 -5.01 17.16
CA PHE A 246 -13.09 -4.31 18.36
C PHE A 246 -14.20 -3.54 19.10
N ALA A 247 -15.46 -3.70 18.69
CA ALA A 247 -16.59 -2.94 19.21
C ALA A 247 -16.73 -3.04 20.74
N GLY A 248 -16.73 -1.90 21.42
CA GLY A 248 -16.94 -1.79 22.88
C GLY A 248 -15.78 -2.30 23.74
N VAL A 249 -14.64 -2.72 23.15
CA VAL A 249 -13.46 -3.15 23.92
C VAL A 249 -12.94 -2.06 24.84
N PRO A 250 -12.86 -0.76 24.45
CA PRO A 250 -12.39 0.29 25.34
C PRO A 250 -13.20 0.38 26.64
N ARG A 251 -14.52 0.23 26.56
CA ARG A 251 -15.38 0.21 27.75
C ARG A 251 -15.03 -0.95 28.69
N LEU A 252 -14.86 -2.16 28.14
CA LEU A 252 -14.58 -3.35 28.93
C LEU A 252 -13.20 -3.25 29.62
N VAL A 253 -12.20 -2.73 28.91
CA VAL A 253 -10.86 -2.51 29.50
C VAL A 253 -10.96 -1.48 30.63
N ASN A 254 -11.65 -0.35 30.42
CA ASN A 254 -11.83 0.66 31.46
C ASN A 254 -12.50 0.08 32.72
N GLN A 255 -13.47 -0.80 32.55
CA GLN A 255 -14.11 -1.49 33.70
C GLN A 255 -13.16 -2.44 34.43
N MET A 256 -12.21 -3.07 33.72
CA MET A 256 -11.28 -4.03 34.30
C MET A 256 -10.08 -3.38 35.01
N VAL A 257 -9.63 -2.22 34.56
CA VAL A 257 -8.36 -1.62 35.05
C VAL A 257 -8.49 -0.23 35.65
N GLY A 258 -9.65 0.44 35.49
CA GLY A 258 -9.85 1.86 35.79
C GLY A 258 -9.57 2.75 34.60
N ALA A 259 -10.48 3.69 34.33
CA ALA A 259 -10.37 4.59 33.17
C ALA A 259 -9.18 5.55 33.25
N GLU A 260 -8.73 5.87 34.46
CA GLU A 260 -7.58 6.74 34.75
C GLU A 260 -6.22 6.10 34.39
N ARG A 261 -6.20 4.78 34.14
CA ARG A 261 -4.97 4.03 33.83
C ARG A 261 -4.72 3.82 32.37
N VAL A 262 -5.71 4.12 31.50
CA VAL A 262 -5.64 3.90 30.07
C VAL A 262 -6.12 5.12 29.31
N ARG A 263 -5.51 5.39 28.17
CA ARG A 263 -5.96 6.37 27.17
C ARG A 263 -6.08 5.68 25.81
N TRP A 264 -7.14 6.04 25.09
CA TRP A 264 -7.43 5.51 23.75
C TRP A 264 -7.22 6.61 22.71
N ASP A 265 -6.35 6.34 21.74
CA ASP A 265 -6.05 7.27 20.66
C ASP A 265 -6.34 6.59 19.29
N PHE A 266 -7.27 7.16 18.52
CA PHE A 266 -7.71 6.62 17.22
C PHE A 266 -7.34 7.61 16.13
N TYR A 267 -6.52 7.18 15.15
CA TYR A 267 -5.97 8.03 14.09
C TYR A 267 -6.51 7.65 12.73
N GLY A 268 -6.78 8.65 11.88
CA GLY A 268 -7.20 8.47 10.49
C GLY A 268 -8.51 9.16 10.12
N HIS A 269 -9.09 9.95 11.06
CA HIS A 269 -10.26 10.77 10.74
C HIS A 269 -9.90 11.76 9.62
N PRO A 270 -10.76 11.94 8.59
CA PRO A 270 -10.49 12.93 7.55
C PRO A 270 -10.41 14.33 8.18
N PRO A 271 -9.48 15.18 7.73
CA PRO A 271 -9.47 16.58 8.13
C PRO A 271 -10.74 17.28 7.62
N PRO A 272 -11.13 18.42 8.20
CA PRO A 272 -12.19 19.24 7.65
C PRO A 272 -11.94 19.56 6.18
N SER A 273 -12.96 19.40 5.34
CA SER A 273 -12.87 19.64 3.91
C SER A 273 -14.21 20.15 3.41
N ASP A 274 -14.18 21.09 2.49
CA ASP A 274 -15.36 21.57 1.75
C ASP A 274 -15.71 20.67 0.55
N ASP A 275 -14.88 19.65 0.28
CA ASP A 275 -15.11 18.65 -0.76
C ASP A 275 -16.29 17.75 -0.39
N PRO A 276 -17.38 17.74 -1.18
CA PRO A 276 -18.52 16.85 -0.95
C PRO A 276 -18.12 15.38 -0.90
N GLU A 277 -17.08 14.97 -1.64
CA GLU A 277 -16.56 13.60 -1.56
C GLU A 277 -15.93 13.27 -0.21
N ALA A 278 -15.52 14.23 0.59
CA ALA A 278 -15.04 14.00 1.94
C ALA A 278 -16.16 13.69 2.94
N ALA A 279 -17.39 14.09 2.66
CA ALA A 279 -18.54 13.94 3.58
C ALA A 279 -18.78 12.47 3.96
N TRP A 280 -18.70 11.53 3.00
CA TRP A 280 -18.89 10.12 3.28
C TRP A 280 -17.78 9.54 4.19
N GLN A 281 -16.56 10.06 4.12
CA GLN A 281 -15.46 9.64 5.01
C GLN A 281 -15.78 10.00 6.46
N VAL A 282 -16.37 11.18 6.69
CA VAL A 282 -16.85 11.62 8.01
C VAL A 282 -17.95 10.69 8.53
N GLU A 283 -18.85 10.24 7.64
CA GLU A 283 -19.90 9.27 7.98
C GLU A 283 -19.31 7.93 8.43
N VAL A 284 -18.34 7.39 7.68
CA VAL A 284 -17.63 6.15 8.07
C VAL A 284 -16.99 6.31 9.45
N TRP A 285 -16.33 7.43 9.71
CA TRP A 285 -15.71 7.67 11.01
C TRP A 285 -16.71 7.90 12.14
N ARG A 286 -17.91 8.39 11.83
CA ARG A 286 -19.00 8.43 12.79
C ARG A 286 -19.44 7.01 13.20
N ASP A 287 -19.54 6.07 12.25
CA ASP A 287 -19.78 4.66 12.57
C ASP A 287 -18.63 4.05 13.38
N TYR A 288 -17.38 4.29 12.98
CA TYR A 288 -16.21 3.84 13.75
C TYR A 288 -16.25 4.30 15.20
N LYS A 289 -16.51 5.56 15.42
CA LYS A 289 -16.67 6.12 16.79
C LYS A 289 -17.76 5.39 17.56
N ASN A 290 -18.91 5.14 16.94
CA ASN A 290 -20.03 4.45 17.57
C ASN A 290 -19.68 3.00 17.94
N GLN A 291 -18.94 2.29 17.09
CA GLN A 291 -18.48 0.93 17.35
C GLN A 291 -17.38 0.90 18.42
N LEU A 292 -16.33 1.67 18.26
CA LEU A 292 -15.19 1.72 19.19
C LEU A 292 -15.63 2.11 20.60
N LEU A 293 -16.50 3.10 20.70
CA LEU A 293 -16.98 3.63 21.98
C LEU A 293 -18.34 3.04 22.41
N LYS A 294 -18.75 1.91 21.82
CA LYS A 294 -20.03 1.26 22.15
C LYS A 294 -20.17 1.03 23.65
N GLY A 295 -21.22 1.61 24.21
CA GLY A 295 -21.52 1.52 25.64
C GLY A 295 -20.56 2.30 26.56
N PHE A 296 -19.71 3.15 26.00
CA PHE A 296 -18.80 4.00 26.77
C PHE A 296 -19.59 5.06 27.52
N LYS A 297 -19.43 5.15 28.83
CA LYS A 297 -20.07 6.15 29.71
C LYS A 297 -19.03 6.73 30.66
N GLY A 298 -19.15 8.00 31.00
CA GLY A 298 -18.33 8.64 32.00
C GLY A 298 -17.01 9.23 31.46
N HIS A 299 -15.88 8.85 32.00
CA HIS A 299 -14.58 9.46 31.72
C HIS A 299 -14.22 9.55 30.25
N LYS A 300 -13.91 10.74 29.75
CA LYS A 300 -13.42 10.98 28.40
C LYS A 300 -11.90 10.72 28.34
N ASN A 301 -11.49 9.46 28.41
CA ASN A 301 -10.09 9.04 28.28
C ASN A 301 -9.80 8.52 26.84
N TRP A 302 -10.37 9.15 25.85
CA TRP A 302 -10.20 8.83 24.43
C TRP A 302 -10.11 10.09 23.58
N GLN A 303 -9.45 9.94 22.43
CA GLN A 303 -9.35 10.98 21.40
C GLN A 303 -9.38 10.37 20.01
N ILE A 304 -10.03 11.05 19.08
CA ILE A 304 -9.94 10.79 17.65
C ILE A 304 -9.08 11.87 17.03
N HIS A 305 -8.08 11.47 16.26
CA HIS A 305 -7.13 12.34 15.61
C HIS A 305 -7.31 12.31 14.10
N TYR A 306 -6.99 13.42 13.45
CA TYR A 306 -6.98 13.49 12.01
C TYR A 306 -5.91 12.56 11.40
N ALA A 307 -6.14 12.17 10.15
CA ALA A 307 -5.13 11.52 9.33
C ALA A 307 -3.93 12.46 9.18
N LEU A 308 -2.75 11.90 9.24
CA LEU A 308 -1.50 12.63 9.02
C LEU A 308 -0.98 12.38 7.60
N ASN A 309 -0.23 13.33 7.09
CA ASN A 309 0.52 13.15 5.85
C ASN A 309 1.56 12.02 6.00
N PRO A 310 1.95 11.35 4.92
CA PRO A 310 2.98 10.30 4.96
C PRO A 310 4.28 10.72 5.65
N ASN A 311 4.68 11.99 5.48
CA ASN A 311 5.90 12.53 6.09
C ASN A 311 5.82 12.67 7.63
N ASP A 312 4.61 12.75 8.20
CA ASP A 312 4.39 12.91 9.64
C ASP A 312 3.82 11.63 10.28
N TYR A 313 3.42 10.66 9.43
CA TYR A 313 2.66 9.50 9.86
C TYR A 313 3.37 8.65 10.93
N GLY A 314 4.70 8.53 10.86
CA GLY A 314 5.48 7.78 11.84
C GLY A 314 5.32 8.29 13.27
N THR A 315 5.07 9.59 13.46
CA THR A 315 4.91 10.21 14.78
C THR A 315 3.72 9.67 15.58
N ILE A 316 2.73 9.09 14.91
CA ILE A 316 1.57 8.42 15.54
C ILE A 316 2.05 7.37 16.53
N PHE A 317 3.01 6.54 16.11
CA PHE A 317 3.49 5.40 16.90
C PHE A 317 4.42 5.83 18.04
N ALA A 318 5.10 6.97 17.90
CA ALA A 318 5.85 7.57 19.00
C ALA A 318 4.94 7.91 20.21
N ASN A 319 3.66 8.15 19.96
CA ASN A 319 2.66 8.54 20.95
C ASN A 319 1.85 7.38 21.52
N MET A 320 2.24 6.13 21.27
CA MET A 320 1.54 4.93 21.74
C MET A 320 2.43 4.09 22.66
N ASP A 321 1.83 3.34 23.57
CA ASP A 321 2.47 2.30 24.37
C ASP A 321 2.08 0.89 23.85
N ILE A 322 0.89 0.75 23.29
CA ILE A 322 0.38 -0.48 22.65
C ILE A 322 -0.34 -0.06 21.37
N SER A 323 -0.03 -0.70 20.27
CA SER A 323 -0.79 -0.59 19.02
C SER A 323 -1.75 -1.76 18.86
N ILE A 324 -2.91 -1.52 18.26
CA ILE A 324 -3.89 -2.58 17.96
C ILE A 324 -4.14 -2.67 16.46
N ALA A 325 -4.35 -3.89 15.97
CA ALA A 325 -4.72 -4.18 14.58
C ALA A 325 -5.83 -5.25 14.54
N PRO A 326 -7.07 -4.87 14.88
CA PRO A 326 -8.20 -5.76 14.68
C PRO A 326 -8.45 -5.95 13.19
N LEU A 327 -8.56 -7.19 12.74
CA LEU A 327 -8.92 -7.55 11.37
C LEU A 327 -10.05 -8.59 11.41
N ALA A 328 -11.08 -8.36 10.60
CA ALA A 328 -12.10 -9.36 10.32
C ALA A 328 -11.54 -10.44 9.38
N MET A 329 -11.93 -11.69 9.56
CA MET A 329 -11.51 -12.77 8.68
C MET A 329 -12.26 -12.71 7.36
N ASN A 330 -11.54 -12.43 6.29
CA ASN A 330 -11.95 -12.55 4.90
C ASN A 330 -10.72 -12.67 4.01
N ALA A 331 -10.88 -13.03 2.73
CA ALA A 331 -9.78 -13.28 1.81
C ALA A 331 -8.89 -12.03 1.60
N PHE A 332 -9.51 -10.85 1.52
CA PHE A 332 -8.82 -9.59 1.36
C PHE A 332 -7.89 -9.30 2.56
N ASN A 333 -8.42 -9.37 3.79
CA ASN A 333 -7.64 -9.14 5.01
C ASN A 333 -6.58 -10.22 5.25
N ASP A 334 -6.87 -11.49 4.90
CA ASP A 334 -5.90 -12.59 5.03
C ASP A 334 -4.74 -12.46 4.03
N SER A 335 -4.90 -11.60 3.03
CA SER A 335 -3.87 -11.27 2.04
C SER A 335 -3.12 -9.96 2.34
N LYS A 336 -3.56 -9.17 3.34
CA LYS A 336 -2.92 -7.90 3.71
C LYS A 336 -1.50 -8.09 4.26
N SER A 337 -0.68 -7.06 4.04
CA SER A 337 0.64 -6.98 4.65
C SER A 337 0.57 -6.74 6.16
N ASP A 338 1.65 -7.03 6.84
CA ASP A 338 1.87 -6.74 8.25
C ASP A 338 2.59 -5.40 8.49
N ILE A 339 2.36 -4.40 7.65
CA ILE A 339 3.01 -3.09 7.75
C ILE A 339 2.88 -2.46 9.15
N LYS A 340 1.80 -2.74 9.87
CA LYS A 340 1.62 -2.31 11.26
C LYS A 340 2.71 -2.81 12.20
N VAL A 341 3.32 -3.95 11.90
CA VAL A 341 4.48 -4.48 12.65
C VAL A 341 5.67 -3.54 12.45
N ALA A 342 5.98 -3.17 11.21
CA ALA A 342 7.05 -2.26 10.89
C ALA A 342 6.84 -0.86 11.53
N GLU A 343 5.63 -0.35 11.43
CA GLU A 343 5.25 0.97 11.92
C GLU A 343 5.38 1.08 13.46
N CYS A 344 4.79 0.14 14.20
CA CYS A 344 4.82 0.23 15.65
C CYS A 344 6.14 -0.28 16.25
N GLY A 345 6.77 -1.29 15.65
CA GLY A 345 8.03 -1.87 16.16
C GLY A 345 9.18 -0.87 16.15
N ARG A 346 9.24 0.05 15.19
CA ARG A 346 10.25 1.12 15.17
C ARG A 346 10.32 1.89 16.49
N TYR A 347 9.17 2.11 17.12
CA TYR A 347 9.05 2.86 18.35
C TYR A 347 8.95 1.99 19.61
N GLU A 348 9.35 0.72 19.54
CA GLU A 348 9.23 -0.22 20.68
C GLU A 348 7.78 -0.34 21.17
N VAL A 349 6.81 -0.28 20.28
CA VAL A 349 5.39 -0.41 20.58
C VAL A 349 4.92 -1.82 20.22
N PRO A 350 4.59 -2.69 21.18
CA PRO A 350 4.09 -4.02 20.86
C PRO A 350 2.72 -3.96 20.19
N LEU A 351 2.47 -4.91 19.30
CA LEU A 351 1.23 -5.03 18.56
C LEU A 351 0.31 -6.09 19.18
N VAL A 352 -0.97 -5.73 19.35
CA VAL A 352 -2.05 -6.67 19.64
C VAL A 352 -2.95 -6.75 18.42
N ALA A 353 -3.00 -7.90 17.75
CA ALA A 353 -3.65 -8.05 16.44
C ALA A 353 -4.58 -9.27 16.40
N SER A 354 -5.50 -9.29 15.42
CA SER A 354 -6.16 -10.53 15.01
C SER A 354 -5.14 -11.47 14.35
N ASP A 355 -5.26 -12.77 14.54
CA ASP A 355 -4.50 -13.79 13.82
C ASP A 355 -5.08 -13.97 12.41
N VAL A 356 -4.86 -12.95 11.58
CA VAL A 356 -5.31 -12.82 10.20
C VAL A 356 -4.15 -12.29 9.37
N GLY A 357 -4.01 -12.74 8.14
CA GLY A 357 -2.89 -12.36 7.27
C GLY A 357 -1.58 -12.99 7.72
N CYS A 358 -0.50 -12.22 7.67
CA CYS A 358 0.84 -12.66 8.00
C CYS A 358 1.34 -12.17 9.38
N TYR A 359 0.46 -11.66 10.25
CA TYR A 359 0.88 -11.23 11.58
C TYR A 359 1.54 -12.33 12.40
N SER A 360 1.11 -13.60 12.24
CA SER A 360 1.69 -14.76 12.92
C SER A 360 3.14 -15.05 12.55
N ASP A 361 3.64 -14.52 11.45
CA ASP A 361 5.03 -14.67 11.06
C ASP A 361 5.96 -13.94 12.04
N THR A 362 5.54 -12.77 12.52
CA THR A 362 6.34 -11.87 13.35
C THR A 362 5.86 -11.79 14.81
N ILE A 363 4.54 -11.76 15.03
CA ILE A 363 3.99 -11.60 16.37
C ILE A 363 3.95 -12.94 17.10
N LYS A 364 4.66 -13.00 18.22
CA LYS A 364 4.70 -14.17 19.12
C LYS A 364 4.15 -13.75 20.49
N ASN A 365 3.10 -14.46 20.94
CA ASN A 365 2.37 -14.15 22.16
C ASN A 365 3.28 -13.99 23.37
N GLY A 366 3.19 -12.83 24.04
CA GLY A 366 3.99 -12.47 25.20
C GLY A 366 5.47 -12.17 24.92
N LYS A 367 5.94 -12.25 23.65
CA LYS A 367 7.32 -11.98 23.28
C LYS A 367 7.47 -10.70 22.47
N THR A 368 6.66 -10.52 21.44
CA THR A 368 6.69 -9.34 20.54
C THR A 368 5.34 -8.64 20.45
N GLY A 369 4.30 -9.23 21.00
CA GLY A 369 2.92 -8.73 21.00
C GLY A 369 1.96 -9.84 21.40
N TYR A 370 0.71 -9.72 20.96
CA TYR A 370 -0.31 -10.75 21.14
C TYR A 370 -1.15 -10.91 19.87
N LEU A 371 -1.44 -12.16 19.51
CA LEU A 371 -2.41 -12.54 18.51
C LEU A 371 -3.66 -13.09 19.19
N LEU A 372 -4.82 -12.58 18.77
CA LEU A 372 -6.11 -13.14 19.14
C LEU A 372 -6.68 -13.94 17.97
N PRO A 373 -7.33 -15.07 18.22
CA PRO A 373 -7.98 -15.83 17.15
C PRO A 373 -8.88 -14.96 16.27
N ALA A 374 -8.95 -15.26 15.00
CA ALA A 374 -9.93 -14.64 14.11
C ALA A 374 -11.34 -14.87 14.71
N GLY A 375 -12.12 -13.79 14.81
CA GLY A 375 -13.43 -13.85 15.47
C GLY A 375 -13.39 -13.79 17.01
N ALA A 376 -12.25 -13.48 17.63
CA ALA A 376 -12.16 -13.25 19.06
C ALA A 376 -13.18 -12.22 19.53
N SER A 377 -13.88 -12.53 20.61
CA SER A 377 -14.89 -11.65 21.22
C SER A 377 -14.26 -10.39 21.83
N SER A 378 -15.07 -9.32 21.96
CA SER A 378 -14.64 -8.08 22.63
C SER A 378 -14.10 -8.35 24.06
N MET A 379 -14.62 -9.38 24.73
CA MET A 379 -14.15 -9.79 26.06
C MET A 379 -12.74 -10.40 26.02
N GLN A 380 -12.41 -11.18 25.00
CA GLN A 380 -11.06 -11.74 24.84
C GLN A 380 -10.04 -10.64 24.57
N TRP A 381 -10.37 -9.70 23.68
CA TRP A 381 -9.57 -8.50 23.45
C TRP A 381 -9.34 -7.72 24.74
N ALA A 382 -10.42 -7.46 25.49
CA ALA A 382 -10.36 -6.69 26.73
C ALA A 382 -9.48 -7.37 27.80
N LYS A 383 -9.56 -8.69 27.94
CA LYS A 383 -8.73 -9.44 28.89
C LYS A 383 -7.23 -9.33 28.57
N VAL A 384 -6.85 -9.44 27.29
CA VAL A 384 -5.44 -9.29 26.88
C VAL A 384 -4.96 -7.87 27.14
N LEU A 385 -5.70 -6.86 26.71
CA LEU A 385 -5.31 -5.46 26.90
C LEU A 385 -5.29 -5.07 28.39
N ALA A 386 -6.26 -5.52 29.19
CA ALA A 386 -6.26 -5.27 30.63
C ALA A 386 -5.06 -5.90 31.34
N LYS A 387 -4.61 -7.09 30.91
CA LYS A 387 -3.38 -7.71 31.41
C LYS A 387 -2.17 -6.82 31.10
N LEU A 388 -2.07 -6.32 29.87
CA LEU A 388 -0.97 -5.45 29.44
C LEU A 388 -0.97 -4.10 30.16
N VAL A 389 -2.13 -3.50 30.38
CA VAL A 389 -2.23 -2.22 31.15
C VAL A 389 -1.72 -2.39 32.57
N ARG A 390 -1.84 -3.57 33.17
CA ARG A 390 -1.33 -3.85 34.53
C ARG A 390 0.16 -4.11 34.58
N ASP A 391 0.78 -4.53 33.47
CA ASP A 391 2.20 -4.94 33.41
C ASP A 391 2.97 -4.14 32.35
N LYS A 392 3.34 -2.90 32.71
CA LYS A 392 4.09 -2.00 31.84
C LYS A 392 5.49 -2.50 31.50
N SER A 393 6.12 -3.21 32.43
CA SER A 393 7.47 -3.75 32.20
C SER A 393 7.44 -4.79 31.08
N HIS A 394 6.44 -5.64 31.06
CA HIS A 394 6.22 -6.60 30.02
C HIS A 394 5.89 -5.95 28.66
N VAL A 395 5.05 -4.91 28.66
CA VAL A 395 4.77 -4.10 27.45
C VAL A 395 6.06 -3.56 26.85
N LYS A 396 6.90 -2.94 27.67
CA LYS A 396 8.20 -2.38 27.23
C LYS A 396 9.11 -3.49 26.67
N GLN A 397 9.23 -4.61 27.35
CA GLN A 397 10.07 -5.73 26.89
C GLN A 397 9.61 -6.29 25.56
N MET A 398 8.30 -6.47 25.35
CA MET A 398 7.74 -6.89 24.06
C MET A 398 8.06 -5.89 22.96
N GLY A 399 7.95 -4.59 23.24
CA GLY A 399 8.29 -3.54 22.27
C GLY A 399 9.76 -3.57 21.85
N VAL A 400 10.68 -3.73 22.81
CA VAL A 400 12.11 -3.89 22.53
C VAL A 400 12.38 -5.12 21.66
N ASN A 401 11.71 -6.23 21.94
CA ASN A 401 11.84 -7.43 21.14
C ASN A 401 11.29 -7.26 19.72
N LEU A 402 10.16 -6.57 19.58
CA LEU A 402 9.55 -6.29 18.29
C LEU A 402 10.47 -5.39 17.44
N LYS A 403 11.05 -4.35 18.08
CA LYS A 403 11.99 -3.43 17.40
C LYS A 403 13.18 -4.17 16.78
N LYS A 404 13.76 -5.14 17.45
CA LYS A 404 14.87 -5.94 16.89
C LYS A 404 14.48 -6.60 15.57
N ILE A 405 13.28 -7.18 15.52
CA ILE A 405 12.77 -7.83 14.30
C ILE A 405 12.50 -6.80 13.20
N THR A 406 11.94 -5.65 13.56
CA THR A 406 11.63 -4.61 12.57
C THR A 406 12.88 -3.97 11.98
N ASP A 407 13.88 -3.70 12.78
CA ASP A 407 15.16 -3.15 12.31
C ASP A 407 15.90 -4.15 11.38
N GLU A 408 15.70 -5.47 11.59
CA GLU A 408 16.36 -6.51 10.77
C GLU A 408 15.61 -6.78 9.44
N HIS A 409 14.27 -6.83 9.46
CA HIS A 409 13.50 -7.38 8.35
C HIS A 409 12.61 -6.37 7.61
N TYR A 410 12.39 -5.17 8.15
CA TYR A 410 11.48 -4.17 7.58
C TYR A 410 12.18 -2.85 7.23
N ASP A 411 13.51 -2.78 7.45
CA ASP A 411 14.30 -1.65 6.97
C ASP A 411 14.34 -1.62 5.44
N ILE A 412 14.16 -0.44 4.88
CA ILE A 412 14.08 -0.26 3.44
C ILE A 412 15.30 -0.75 2.69
N ASN A 413 16.50 -0.63 3.28
CA ASN A 413 17.74 -1.06 2.62
C ASN A 413 17.77 -2.58 2.37
N SER A 414 17.20 -3.36 3.32
CA SER A 414 17.08 -4.81 3.16
C SER A 414 16.03 -5.16 2.09
N VAL A 415 14.87 -4.53 2.15
CA VAL A 415 13.75 -4.84 1.24
C VAL A 415 14.05 -4.46 -0.22
N VAL A 416 14.72 -3.33 -0.47
CA VAL A 416 15.09 -2.96 -1.86
C VAL A 416 16.16 -3.87 -2.44
N ARG A 417 17.06 -4.40 -1.60
CA ARG A 417 18.00 -5.43 -2.02
C ARG A 417 17.30 -6.72 -2.43
N ASP A 418 16.31 -7.15 -1.64
CA ASP A 418 15.51 -8.33 -1.99
C ASP A 418 14.77 -8.13 -3.30
N ARG A 419 14.23 -6.93 -3.55
CA ARG A 419 13.56 -6.59 -4.81
C ARG A 419 14.53 -6.68 -6.00
N LEU A 420 15.75 -6.17 -5.86
CA LEU A 420 16.76 -6.25 -6.91
C LEU A 420 17.16 -7.70 -7.19
N ASN A 421 17.37 -8.50 -6.15
CA ASN A 421 17.66 -9.93 -6.28
C ASN A 421 16.56 -10.70 -7.01
N ILE A 422 15.29 -10.35 -6.80
CA ILE A 422 14.15 -10.96 -7.49
C ILE A 422 14.19 -10.63 -8.99
N TYR A 423 14.57 -9.42 -9.40
CA TYR A 423 14.74 -9.10 -10.82
C TYR A 423 15.80 -9.99 -11.48
N TYR A 424 16.99 -10.04 -10.92
CA TYR A 424 18.07 -10.85 -11.47
C TYR A 424 17.73 -12.33 -11.51
N LYS A 425 17.15 -12.84 -10.42
CA LYS A 425 16.65 -14.23 -10.40
C LYS A 425 15.62 -14.48 -11.50
N CYS A 426 14.71 -13.55 -11.74
CA CYS A 426 13.70 -13.70 -12.79
C CYS A 426 14.32 -13.67 -14.19
N PHE A 427 15.36 -12.85 -14.41
CA PHE A 427 16.09 -12.84 -15.68
C PHE A 427 16.77 -14.18 -15.94
N ASP A 428 17.41 -14.76 -14.93
CA ASP A 428 18.04 -16.07 -15.02
C ASP A 428 17.02 -17.18 -15.31
N ASP A 429 15.93 -17.23 -14.53
CA ASP A 429 14.90 -18.26 -14.64
C ASP A 429 14.16 -18.20 -16.00
N CYS A 430 14.00 -17.00 -16.58
CA CYS A 430 13.32 -16.79 -17.86
C CYS A 430 14.28 -16.84 -19.07
N GLY A 431 15.59 -16.79 -18.84
CA GLY A 431 16.59 -16.62 -19.90
C GLY A 431 16.44 -15.30 -20.67
N PHE A 432 15.87 -14.27 -20.03
CA PHE A 432 15.54 -12.98 -20.62
C PHE A 432 16.13 -11.83 -19.79
N ASP A 433 17.25 -11.30 -20.24
CA ASP A 433 17.78 -10.02 -19.74
C ASP A 433 17.29 -8.88 -20.63
N PRO A 434 16.44 -7.97 -20.14
CA PRO A 434 15.85 -6.92 -20.98
C PRO A 434 16.88 -5.93 -21.54
N ARG A 435 18.08 -5.81 -20.96
CA ARG A 435 19.17 -4.97 -21.45
C ARG A 435 19.66 -5.40 -22.84
N ASN A 436 19.55 -6.68 -23.15
CA ASN A 436 19.93 -7.24 -24.46
C ASN A 436 18.95 -6.83 -25.59
N PHE A 437 17.84 -6.18 -25.25
CA PHE A 437 16.77 -5.83 -26.20
C PHE A 437 16.59 -4.32 -26.40
N ARG A 438 17.61 -3.51 -26.12
CA ARG A 438 17.61 -2.06 -26.33
C ARG A 438 17.74 -1.70 -27.79
N LYS A 439 16.65 -1.73 -28.53
CA LYS A 439 16.60 -1.46 -29.98
C LYS A 439 16.18 -0.03 -30.35
N TYR A 440 15.94 0.85 -29.36
CA TYR A 440 15.42 2.21 -29.59
C TYR A 440 16.43 3.32 -29.25
N GLU A 441 17.68 3.00 -28.99
CA GLU A 441 18.70 3.99 -28.53
C GLU A 441 18.89 5.14 -29.54
N GLU A 442 18.90 4.86 -30.84
CA GLU A 442 19.03 5.89 -31.87
C GLU A 442 17.76 6.76 -31.97
N GLU A 443 16.60 6.15 -31.98
CA GLU A 443 15.32 6.86 -32.02
C GLU A 443 15.13 7.80 -30.81
N LEU A 444 15.60 7.39 -29.64
CA LEU A 444 15.50 8.17 -28.41
C LEU A 444 16.30 9.48 -28.44
N LYS A 445 17.36 9.55 -29.26
CA LYS A 445 18.17 10.77 -29.42
C LYS A 445 17.37 11.89 -30.07
N ASP A 446 16.49 11.55 -30.99
CA ASP A 446 15.69 12.52 -31.78
C ASP A 446 14.32 12.83 -31.14
N MET A 447 13.95 12.13 -30.07
CA MET A 447 12.66 12.37 -29.40
C MET A 447 12.74 13.59 -28.45
N PRO A 448 11.80 14.53 -28.51
CA PRO A 448 11.79 15.67 -27.62
C PRO A 448 11.68 15.23 -26.15
N ASP A 449 12.30 16.01 -25.27
CA ASP A 449 12.12 15.80 -23.84
C ASP A 449 10.67 16.03 -23.44
N ASP A 450 10.17 15.20 -22.53
CA ASP A 450 8.84 15.40 -21.98
C ASP A 450 8.87 16.67 -21.11
N PRO A 451 7.98 17.65 -21.35
CA PRO A 451 7.94 18.86 -20.55
C PRO A 451 7.61 18.64 -19.06
N GLN A 452 7.40 17.40 -18.65
CA GLN A 452 7.14 17.02 -17.26
C GLN A 452 8.27 16.14 -16.63
N SER A 453 9.39 15.93 -17.35
CA SER A 453 10.57 15.22 -16.83
C SER A 453 11.52 16.14 -16.08
#